data_b15a7092afc2cc4e26c405ba5696da43
#
_entry.id   b15a7092afc2cc4e26c405ba5696da43
#
_cell.length_a   1.000
_cell.length_b   1.000
_cell.length_c   1.000
_cell.angle_alpha   90.00
_cell.angle_beta   90.00
_cell.angle_gamma   90.00
#
_symmetry.space_group_name_H-M   'P 1'
#
loop_
_entity.id
_entity.type
_entity.pdbx_description
1 polymer ?
#
loop_
_entity_poly.entity_id
_entity_poly.type
_entity_poly.pdbx_seq_one_letter_code
_entity_poly.pdbx_strand_id
1 'polypeptide(L)'
;MEQSFFNIGQKIPFFSVKEYLNDQSPIPEDIISPRILTKRGLLVLGGPPKIGKSDFLISWLVYMAAGVSFLGMTPSKPMKIFYLQTEIEYEYMKERLQQLQLDNELLNI
;
A
#
# COMPACT_ATOMS: atom_id res chain seq x y z
N MET A 1 -17.62 19.17 -24.73
CA MET A 1 -17.75 17.82 -24.23
C MET A 1 -19.06 17.62 -23.50
N GLU A 2 -19.74 16.62 -23.86
CA GLU A 2 -21.06 16.36 -23.33
C GLU A 2 -21.04 15.47 -22.11
N GLN A 3 -21.46 16.02 -21.01
CA GLN A 3 -21.68 15.22 -19.81
C GLN A 3 -23.18 15.03 -19.56
N SER A 4 -23.99 15.59 -20.39
CA SER A 4 -25.43 15.57 -20.18
C SER A 4 -26.06 14.21 -20.42
N PHE A 5 -25.38 13.31 -21.09
CA PHE A 5 -25.85 11.97 -21.30
C PHE A 5 -26.28 11.30 -20.02
N PHE A 6 -25.55 11.52 -18.94
CA PHE A 6 -25.76 10.82 -17.69
C PHE A 6 -26.36 11.72 -16.65
N ASN A 7 -27.05 12.74 -17.08
CA ASN A 7 -27.67 13.66 -16.17
C ASN A 7 -28.98 13.08 -15.66
N ILE A 8 -28.91 12.04 -14.89
CA ILE A 8 -30.09 11.37 -14.34
C ILE A 8 -30.06 11.55 -12.83
N GLY A 9 -30.08 12.79 -12.38
CA GLY A 9 -30.03 13.09 -10.97
C GLY A 9 -28.72 12.68 -10.31
N GLN A 10 -27.76 12.24 -11.06
CA GLN A 10 -26.45 11.82 -10.58
C GLN A 10 -25.38 12.57 -11.32
N LYS A 11 -24.40 13.00 -10.56
CA LYS A 11 -23.22 13.65 -11.16
C LYS A 11 -22.13 12.60 -11.33
N ILE A 12 -22.27 11.84 -12.38
CA ILE A 12 -21.26 10.83 -12.71
C ILE A 12 -20.20 11.57 -13.53
N PRO A 13 -18.98 11.70 -12.99
CA PRO A 13 -17.93 12.34 -13.76
C PRO A 13 -17.55 11.45 -14.93
N PHE A 14 -17.54 12.02 -16.13
CA PHE A 14 -16.90 11.32 -17.21
C PHE A 14 -16.21 12.31 -18.12
N PHE A 15 -15.11 11.85 -18.71
CA PHE A 15 -14.20 12.68 -19.45
C PHE A 15 -13.86 12.03 -20.78
N SER A 16 -13.64 12.85 -21.79
CA SER A 16 -13.21 12.34 -23.08
C SER A 16 -11.73 11.96 -23.04
N VAL A 17 -11.32 11.16 -23.99
CA VAL A 17 -9.90 10.83 -24.16
C VAL A 17 -9.08 12.11 -24.39
N LYS A 18 -9.64 13.05 -25.15
CA LYS A 18 -8.96 14.30 -25.41
C LYS A 18 -8.72 15.11 -24.14
N GLU A 19 -9.68 15.11 -23.22
CA GLU A 19 -9.51 15.79 -21.94
C GLU A 19 -8.38 15.17 -21.14
N TYR A 20 -8.30 13.85 -21.11
CA TYR A 20 -7.20 13.16 -20.43
C TYR A 20 -5.86 13.51 -21.06
N LEU A 21 -5.80 13.49 -22.38
CA LEU A 21 -4.54 13.74 -23.09
C LEU A 21 -4.03 15.16 -22.91
N ASN A 22 -4.94 16.11 -22.74
CA ASN A 22 -4.59 17.51 -22.60
C ASN A 22 -4.42 17.95 -21.14
N ASP A 23 -4.72 17.09 -20.22
CA ASP A 23 -4.58 17.40 -18.81
C ASP A 23 -3.11 17.37 -18.41
N GLN A 24 -2.61 18.48 -17.92
CA GLN A 24 -1.23 18.64 -17.52
C GLN A 24 -1.07 18.63 -15.99
N SER A 25 -2.11 18.22 -15.27
CA SER A 25 -2.02 18.08 -13.84
C SER A 25 -0.97 17.07 -13.47
N PRO A 26 -0.22 17.29 -12.40
CA PRO A 26 0.80 16.33 -11.98
C PRO A 26 0.15 15.03 -11.52
N ILE A 27 0.81 13.92 -11.84
CA ILE A 27 0.38 12.62 -11.37
C ILE A 27 0.77 12.51 -9.89
N PRO A 28 -0.15 12.12 -9.01
CA PRO A 28 0.18 11.98 -7.60
C PRO A 28 1.29 10.97 -7.37
N GLU A 29 2.10 11.23 -6.36
CA GLU A 29 3.17 10.34 -5.96
C GLU A 29 2.60 9.02 -5.46
N ASP A 30 3.27 7.92 -5.78
CA ASP A 30 2.88 6.61 -5.27
C ASP A 30 3.12 6.56 -3.76
N ILE A 31 2.24 5.87 -3.05
CA ILE A 31 2.48 5.56 -1.64
C ILE A 31 3.58 4.52 -1.54
N ILE A 32 3.53 3.52 -2.39
CA ILE A 32 4.58 2.50 -2.52
C ILE A 32 4.90 2.38 -4.00
N SER A 33 6.14 2.69 -4.40
CA SER A 33 6.57 2.61 -5.79
C SER A 33 7.21 1.26 -6.09
N PRO A 34 7.21 0.84 -7.36
CA PRO A 34 6.60 1.49 -8.51
C PRO A 34 5.14 1.05 -8.68
N ARG A 35 4.22 1.92 -8.49
CA ARG A 35 2.78 1.66 -8.69
C ARG A 35 2.25 0.46 -7.91
N ILE A 36 2.87 0.15 -6.79
CA ILE A 36 2.40 -0.95 -5.94
C ILE A 36 1.17 -0.52 -5.18
N LEU A 37 1.20 0.69 -4.62
CA LEU A 37 0.05 1.26 -3.96
C LEU A 37 0.00 2.75 -4.25
N THR A 38 -1.07 3.18 -4.88
CA THR A 38 -1.32 4.58 -5.20
C THR A 38 -2.24 5.20 -4.14
N LYS A 39 -2.34 6.51 -4.15
CA LYS A 39 -3.27 7.20 -3.25
C LYS A 39 -4.69 6.71 -3.51
N ARG A 40 -5.44 6.47 -2.44
CA ARG A 40 -6.80 5.93 -2.48
C ARG A 40 -6.89 4.55 -3.11
N GLY A 41 -5.76 3.87 -3.23
CA GLY A 41 -5.73 2.54 -3.79
C GLY A 41 -6.00 1.47 -2.76
N LEU A 42 -6.18 0.27 -3.25
CA LEU A 42 -6.35 -0.94 -2.44
C LEU A 42 -5.42 -2.00 -2.97
N LEU A 43 -4.62 -2.56 -2.09
CA LEU A 43 -3.73 -3.66 -2.43
C LEU A 43 -4.23 -4.92 -1.73
N VAL A 44 -4.39 -5.98 -2.51
CA VAL A 44 -4.84 -7.26 -1.97
C VAL A 44 -3.71 -8.27 -2.13
N LEU A 45 -3.35 -8.92 -1.02
CA LEU A 45 -2.37 -9.99 -1.01
C LEU A 45 -3.09 -11.30 -0.72
N GLY A 46 -3.11 -12.18 -1.72
CA GLY A 46 -3.80 -13.44 -1.61
C GLY A 46 -2.86 -14.62 -1.75
N GLY A 47 -3.30 -15.76 -1.27
CA GLY A 47 -2.55 -16.99 -1.40
C GLY A 47 -3.14 -18.08 -0.52
N PRO A 48 -2.77 -19.34 -0.77
CA PRO A 48 -3.23 -20.45 0.05
C PRO A 48 -2.72 -20.29 1.49
N PRO A 49 -3.37 -20.90 2.46
CA PRO A 49 -2.90 -20.86 3.84
C PRO A 49 -1.55 -21.58 3.99
N LYS A 50 -0.79 -21.18 5.00
CA LYS A 50 0.46 -21.85 5.40
C LYS A 50 1.58 -21.74 4.37
N ILE A 51 1.63 -20.68 3.58
CA ILE A 51 2.74 -20.43 2.65
C ILE A 51 3.65 -19.30 3.09
N GLY A 52 3.56 -18.88 4.35
CA GLY A 52 4.37 -17.79 4.86
C GLY A 52 3.83 -16.41 4.53
N LYS A 53 2.56 -16.31 4.17
CA LYS A 53 1.92 -15.05 3.81
C LYS A 53 1.96 -14.03 4.95
N SER A 54 1.69 -14.47 6.17
CA SER A 54 1.72 -13.59 7.34
C SER A 54 3.13 -13.09 7.64
N ASP A 55 4.13 -13.96 7.52
CA ASP A 55 5.52 -13.57 7.73
C ASP A 55 5.97 -12.54 6.71
N PHE A 56 5.62 -12.77 5.46
CA PHE A 56 5.92 -11.83 4.39
C PHE A 56 5.26 -10.48 4.67
N LEU A 57 3.98 -10.50 5.02
CA LEU A 57 3.23 -9.27 5.25
C LEU A 57 3.79 -8.47 6.43
N ILE A 58 4.10 -9.13 7.53
CA ILE A 58 4.65 -8.45 8.70
C ILE A 58 5.99 -7.82 8.36
N SER A 59 6.87 -8.55 7.70
CA SER A 59 8.17 -8.02 7.29
C SER A 59 8.00 -6.80 6.38
N TRP A 60 7.11 -6.89 5.40
CA TRP A 60 6.85 -5.80 4.49
C TRP A 60 6.33 -4.58 5.21
N LEU A 61 5.37 -4.76 6.11
CA LEU A 61 4.80 -3.63 6.84
C LEU A 61 5.83 -2.94 7.73
N VAL A 62 6.73 -3.70 8.36
CA VAL A 62 7.78 -3.11 9.18
C VAL A 62 8.74 -2.28 8.32
N TYR A 63 9.13 -2.80 7.17
CA TYR A 63 9.99 -2.05 6.25
C TYR A 63 9.30 -0.76 5.77
N MET A 64 8.02 -0.84 5.45
CA MET A 64 7.26 0.34 5.03
C MET A 64 7.15 1.37 6.16
N ALA A 65 6.93 0.90 7.38
CA ALA A 65 6.89 1.80 8.53
C ALA A 65 8.21 2.50 8.76
N ALA A 66 9.31 1.81 8.51
CA ALA A 66 10.66 2.38 8.64
C ALA A 66 11.05 3.27 7.45
N GLY A 67 10.27 3.23 6.37
CA GLY A 67 10.61 3.98 5.17
C GLY A 67 11.69 3.34 4.33
N VAL A 68 11.88 2.03 4.47
CA VAL A 68 12.96 1.28 3.81
C VAL A 68 12.39 0.44 2.69
N SER A 69 13.11 0.39 1.59
CA SER A 69 12.73 -0.42 0.43
C SER A 69 12.75 -1.91 0.78
N PHE A 70 11.75 -2.64 0.30
CA PHE A 70 11.60 -4.07 0.53
C PHE A 70 11.30 -4.77 -0.79
N LEU A 71 12.21 -5.63 -1.22
CA LEU A 71 12.06 -6.40 -2.47
C LEU A 71 11.73 -5.50 -3.68
N GLY A 72 12.38 -4.35 -3.76
CA GLY A 72 12.15 -3.41 -4.86
C GLY A 72 10.93 -2.52 -4.70
N MET A 73 10.18 -2.68 -3.62
CA MET A 73 9.03 -1.83 -3.31
C MET A 73 9.46 -0.73 -2.35
N THR A 74 9.31 0.51 -2.78
CA THR A 74 9.84 1.66 -2.05
C THR A 74 8.70 2.56 -1.58
N PRO A 75 8.58 2.80 -0.25
CA PRO A 75 7.61 3.75 0.26
C PRO A 75 8.08 5.18 -0.02
N SER A 76 7.11 6.09 -0.19
CA SER A 76 7.43 7.50 -0.42
C SER A 76 8.04 8.16 0.83
N LYS A 77 7.69 7.64 1.99
CA LYS A 77 8.18 8.12 3.29
C LYS A 77 7.88 7.03 4.32
N PRO A 78 8.43 7.14 5.54
CA PRO A 78 8.03 6.25 6.62
C PRO A 78 6.53 6.31 6.83
N MET A 79 5.89 5.16 6.93
CA MET A 79 4.44 5.05 6.95
C MET A 79 3.93 4.72 8.34
N LYS A 80 2.78 5.32 8.67
CA LYS A 80 2.04 4.91 9.87
C LYS A 80 1.11 3.78 9.45
N ILE A 81 1.22 2.65 10.14
CA ILE A 81 0.50 1.45 9.75
C ILE A 81 -0.33 0.96 10.92
N PHE A 82 -1.59 0.68 10.64
CA PHE A 82 -2.47 -0.02 11.57
C PHE A 82 -2.65 -1.44 11.04
N TYR A 83 -2.24 -2.42 11.83
CA TYR A 83 -2.31 -3.82 11.44
C TYR A 83 -3.37 -4.53 12.26
N LEU A 84 -4.45 -4.92 11.61
CA LEU A 84 -5.55 -5.63 12.23
C LEU A 84 -5.45 -7.12 11.88
N GLN A 85 -5.30 -7.95 12.90
CA GLN A 85 -5.24 -9.39 12.71
C GLN A 85 -5.73 -10.09 13.97
N THR A 86 -6.17 -11.33 13.82
CA THR A 86 -6.74 -12.10 14.92
C THR A 86 -6.09 -13.47 15.10
N GLU A 87 -5.11 -13.80 14.27
CA GLU A 87 -4.54 -15.14 14.23
C GLU A 87 -3.32 -15.33 15.11
N ILE A 88 -2.61 -14.23 15.43
CA ILE A 88 -1.36 -14.30 16.16
C ILE A 88 -1.53 -13.64 17.51
N GLU A 89 -1.20 -14.37 18.58
CA GLU A 89 -1.26 -13.81 19.91
C GLU A 89 -0.14 -12.81 20.15
N TYR A 90 -0.32 -11.96 21.13
CA TYR A 90 0.60 -10.87 21.42
C TYR A 90 2.04 -11.35 21.62
N GLU A 91 2.23 -12.41 22.38
CA GLU A 91 3.57 -12.92 22.70
C GLU A 91 4.31 -13.35 21.44
N TYR A 92 3.62 -14.02 20.53
CA TYR A 92 4.22 -14.47 19.28
C TYR A 92 4.47 -13.34 18.32
N MET A 93 3.60 -12.36 18.29
CA MET A 93 3.82 -11.16 17.47
C MET A 93 5.04 -10.40 17.98
N LYS A 94 5.15 -10.24 19.29
CA LYS A 94 6.30 -9.59 19.92
C LYS A 94 7.60 -10.29 19.54
N GLU A 95 7.64 -11.59 19.68
CA GLU A 95 8.82 -12.40 19.34
C GLU A 95 9.21 -12.20 17.88
N ARG A 96 8.23 -12.24 16.99
CA ARG A 96 8.45 -12.09 15.56
C ARG A 96 9.01 -10.72 15.20
N LEU A 97 8.47 -9.67 15.78
CA LEU A 97 8.94 -8.32 15.54
C LEU A 97 10.33 -8.08 16.12
N GLN A 98 10.60 -8.60 17.29
CA GLN A 98 11.94 -8.50 17.90
C GLN A 98 12.99 -9.23 17.09
N GLN A 99 12.64 -10.39 16.58
CA GLN A 99 13.52 -11.18 15.73
C GLN A 99 13.85 -10.39 14.46
N LEU A 100 12.85 -9.79 13.85
CA LEU A 100 13.02 -9.00 12.63
C LEU A 100 13.96 -7.81 12.88
N GLN A 101 13.82 -7.16 14.02
CA GLN A 101 14.70 -6.04 14.37
C GLN A 101 16.15 -6.48 14.57
N LEU A 102 16.34 -7.63 15.20
CA LEU A 102 17.68 -8.19 15.40
C LEU A 102 18.34 -8.54 14.07
N ASP A 103 17.55 -9.05 13.13
CA ASP A 103 18.06 -9.45 11.83
C ASP A 103 18.32 -8.27 10.90
N ASN A 104 17.80 -7.08 11.23
CA ASN A 104 17.89 -5.90 10.39
C ASN A 104 18.20 -4.67 11.19
N GLU A 105 19.48 -4.34 11.28
CA GLU A 105 19.92 -3.16 12.02
C GLU A 105 19.36 -1.85 11.46
N LEU A 106 18.92 -1.88 10.21
CA LEU A 106 18.32 -0.70 9.57
C LEU A 106 16.91 -0.41 10.07
N LEU A 107 16.28 -1.37 10.72
CA LEU A 107 14.93 -1.22 11.24
C LEU A 107 14.97 -0.71 12.67
N ASN A 108 15.52 0.43 12.84
CA ASN A 108 15.68 1.04 14.14
C ASN A 108 14.39 1.75 14.53
N ILE A 109 13.39 0.97 14.85
CA ILE A 109 12.04 1.46 15.13
C ILE A 109 11.78 1.40 16.63
#